data_e34db7aed05664dc55b55b45c3c9ac0f
#
_entry.id   e34db7aed05664dc55b55b45c3c9ac0f
#
_cell.length_a   1.000
_cell.length_b   1.000
_cell.length_c   1.000
_cell.angle_alpha   90.00
_cell.angle_beta   90.00
_cell.angle_gamma   90.00
#
_symmetry.space_group_name_H-M   'P 1'
#
loop_
_entity.id
_entity.type
_entity.pdbx_description
1 polymer ?
#
loop_
_entity_poly.entity_id
_entity_poly.type
_entity_poly.pdbx_seq_one_letter_code
_entity_poly.pdbx_strand_id
1 'polypeptide(L)'
;MTINDAKQMTTKDNDSFFQRVYAVVRLIPYGRVTSYGAIAKYLGSGGSARMVGWAMNASHTYNDVPAHRVVNRNGLLTGKHHFEGSQMMKQLLESEGIEVKDDVVVKFKILFWNPLTEL
;
A
#
# COMPACT_ATOMS: atom_id res chain seq x y z
N MET A 1 -24.25 -26.40 1.11
CA MET A 1 -23.33 -25.35 1.59
C MET A 1 -23.95 -24.55 2.71
N THR A 2 -23.25 -24.38 3.79
CA THR A 2 -23.70 -23.62 4.93
C THR A 2 -23.33 -22.14 4.77
N ILE A 3 -23.92 -21.27 5.61
CA ILE A 3 -23.55 -19.87 5.65
C ILE A 3 -22.07 -19.70 6.00
N ASN A 4 -21.55 -20.57 6.89
CA ASN A 4 -20.14 -20.51 7.26
C ASN A 4 -19.20 -20.81 6.08
N ASP A 5 -19.57 -21.76 5.23
CA ASP A 5 -18.77 -22.08 4.04
C ASP A 5 -18.70 -20.90 3.07
N ALA A 6 -19.85 -20.25 2.84
CA ALA A 6 -19.90 -19.06 1.99
C ALA A 6 -19.06 -17.92 2.58
N LYS A 7 -19.11 -17.74 3.89
CA LYS A 7 -18.32 -16.71 4.58
C LYS A 7 -16.82 -17.01 4.49
N GLN A 8 -16.43 -18.27 4.62
CA GLN A 8 -15.04 -18.69 4.47
C GLN A 8 -14.52 -18.45 3.05
N MET A 9 -15.33 -18.70 2.03
CA MET A 9 -14.96 -18.43 0.64
C MET A 9 -14.69 -16.92 0.44
N THR A 10 -15.56 -16.06 0.97
CA THR A 10 -15.38 -14.62 0.86
C THR A 10 -14.09 -14.17 1.56
N THR A 11 -13.81 -14.69 2.75
CA THR A 11 -12.58 -14.40 3.49
C THR A 11 -11.36 -14.86 2.71
N LYS A 12 -11.42 -16.05 2.14
CA LYS A 12 -10.34 -16.62 1.34
C LYS A 12 -10.03 -15.77 0.11
N ASP A 13 -11.06 -15.25 -0.55
CA ASP A 13 -10.90 -14.38 -1.71
C ASP A 13 -10.24 -13.05 -1.29
N ASN A 14 -10.65 -12.48 -0.16
CA ASN A 14 -10.03 -11.26 0.38
C ASN A 14 -8.58 -11.52 0.76
N ASP A 15 -8.28 -12.64 1.40
CA ASP A 15 -6.91 -13.02 1.75
C ASP A 15 -6.05 -13.15 0.49
N SER A 16 -6.58 -13.77 -0.55
CA SER A 16 -5.88 -13.91 -1.83
C SER A 16 -5.58 -12.55 -2.46
N PHE A 17 -6.54 -11.63 -2.44
CA PHE A 17 -6.33 -10.27 -2.94
C PHE A 17 -5.28 -9.55 -2.09
N PHE A 18 -5.36 -9.64 -0.77
CA PHE A 18 -4.40 -9.00 0.13
C PHE A 18 -2.99 -9.53 -0.13
N GLN A 19 -2.84 -10.83 -0.32
CA GLN A 19 -1.53 -11.41 -0.63
C GLN A 19 -0.97 -10.90 -1.95
N ARG A 20 -1.82 -10.69 -2.95
CA ARG A 20 -1.40 -10.08 -4.22
C ARG A 20 -0.97 -8.63 -4.05
N VAL A 21 -1.68 -7.87 -3.20
CA VAL A 21 -1.28 -6.51 -2.85
C VAL A 21 0.11 -6.51 -2.22
N TYR A 22 0.33 -7.36 -1.22
CA TYR A 22 1.62 -7.43 -0.53
C TYR A 22 2.76 -7.81 -1.48
N ALA A 23 2.50 -8.72 -2.41
CA ALA A 23 3.49 -9.11 -3.40
C ALA A 23 3.95 -7.91 -4.24
N VAL A 24 3.02 -7.05 -4.65
CA VAL A 24 3.34 -5.83 -5.41
C VAL A 24 4.09 -4.83 -4.52
N VAL A 25 3.61 -4.62 -3.30
CA VAL A 25 4.22 -3.64 -2.38
C VAL A 25 5.67 -4.01 -2.06
N ARG A 26 5.96 -5.30 -1.91
CA ARG A 26 7.34 -5.78 -1.69
C ARG A 26 8.28 -5.39 -2.82
N LEU A 27 7.76 -5.14 -4.02
CA LEU A 27 8.56 -4.80 -5.19
C LEU A 27 8.80 -3.30 -5.35
N ILE A 28 8.14 -2.45 -4.55
CA ILE A 28 8.36 -1.01 -4.60
C ILE A 28 9.82 -0.74 -4.22
N PRO A 29 10.60 -0.11 -5.10
CA PRO A 29 12.03 0.12 -4.80
C PRO A 29 12.23 1.06 -3.62
N TYR A 30 13.34 0.89 -2.94
CA TYR A 30 13.81 1.82 -1.92
C TYR A 30 13.92 3.23 -2.52
N GLY A 31 13.43 4.22 -1.79
CA GLY A 31 13.45 5.60 -2.26
C GLY A 31 12.33 5.96 -3.23
N ARG A 32 11.38 5.05 -3.48
CA ARG A 32 10.24 5.28 -4.37
C ARG A 32 8.93 5.10 -3.61
N VAL A 33 7.87 5.67 -4.14
CA VAL A 33 6.52 5.54 -3.56
C VAL A 33 5.52 5.23 -4.68
N THR A 34 4.40 4.62 -4.29
CA THR A 34 3.28 4.43 -5.21
C THR A 34 1.98 4.78 -4.51
N SER A 35 0.86 4.66 -5.21
CA SER A 35 -0.46 4.98 -4.66
C SER A 35 -1.34 3.74 -4.56
N TYR A 36 -2.36 3.82 -3.71
CA TYR A 36 -3.37 2.78 -3.60
C TYR A 36 -4.01 2.47 -4.95
N GLY A 37 -4.34 3.52 -5.71
CA GLY A 37 -4.96 3.38 -7.03
C GLY A 37 -4.04 2.74 -8.06
N ALA A 38 -2.75 3.04 -8.03
CA ALA A 38 -1.79 2.45 -8.96
C ALA A 38 -1.67 0.94 -8.72
N ILE A 39 -1.65 0.51 -7.46
CA ILE A 39 -1.62 -0.91 -7.10
C ILE A 39 -2.90 -1.59 -7.58
N ALA A 40 -4.06 -0.99 -7.29
CA ALA A 40 -5.36 -1.53 -7.69
C ALA A 40 -5.44 -1.70 -9.21
N LYS A 41 -4.99 -0.71 -9.95
CA LYS A 41 -5.01 -0.73 -11.41
C LYS A 41 -4.11 -1.82 -11.97
N TYR A 42 -2.94 -2.01 -11.37
CA TYR A 42 -2.02 -3.08 -11.76
C TYR A 42 -2.62 -4.47 -11.55
N LEU A 43 -3.28 -4.66 -10.41
CA LEU A 43 -3.88 -5.96 -10.07
C LEU A 43 -5.12 -6.26 -10.90
N GLY A 44 -5.78 -5.24 -11.44
CA GLY A 44 -6.90 -5.40 -12.34
C GLY A 44 -8.21 -5.75 -11.64
N SER A 45 -8.97 -6.66 -12.24
CA SER A 45 -10.31 -6.99 -11.77
C SER A 45 -10.34 -7.51 -10.34
N GLY A 46 -11.40 -7.15 -9.62
CA GLY A 46 -11.67 -7.65 -8.28
C GLY A 46 -11.13 -6.80 -7.16
N GLY A 47 -10.34 -5.76 -7.44
CA GLY A 47 -9.80 -4.90 -6.41
C GLY A 47 -9.95 -3.42 -6.71
N SER A 48 -10.13 -2.63 -5.67
CA SER A 48 -10.21 -1.18 -5.76
C SER A 48 -9.12 -0.56 -4.90
N ALA A 49 -8.86 0.74 -5.09
CA ALA A 49 -7.94 1.48 -4.21
C ALA A 49 -8.35 1.35 -2.74
N ARG A 50 -9.66 1.32 -2.48
CA ARG A 50 -10.19 1.14 -1.12
C ARG A 50 -9.79 -0.21 -0.53
N MET A 51 -9.89 -1.28 -1.32
CA MET A 51 -9.49 -2.62 -0.87
C MET A 51 -7.98 -2.72 -0.66
N VAL A 52 -7.20 -2.03 -1.49
CA VAL A 52 -5.75 -1.92 -1.28
C VAL A 52 -5.48 -1.24 0.06
N GLY A 53 -6.25 -0.19 0.39
CA GLY A 53 -6.16 0.47 1.69
C GLY A 53 -6.42 -0.48 2.85
N TRP A 54 -7.42 -1.36 2.73
CA TRP A 54 -7.69 -2.37 3.75
C TRP A 54 -6.52 -3.35 3.89
N ALA A 55 -5.94 -3.77 2.78
CA ALA A 55 -4.77 -4.66 2.81
C ALA A 55 -3.59 -3.99 3.51
N MET A 56 -3.35 -2.69 3.22
CA MET A 56 -2.26 -1.95 3.85
C MET A 56 -2.50 -1.79 5.35
N ASN A 57 -3.75 -1.58 5.76
CA ASN A 57 -4.11 -1.51 7.18
C ASN A 57 -3.77 -2.81 7.93
N ALA A 58 -3.89 -3.95 7.26
CA ALA A 58 -3.61 -5.26 7.85
C ALA A 58 -2.16 -5.71 7.66
N SER A 59 -1.31 -4.90 7.03
CA SER A 59 0.05 -5.30 6.64
C SER A 59 1.07 -5.31 7.78
N HIS A 60 0.73 -4.74 8.93
CA HIS A 60 1.66 -4.57 10.05
C HIS A 60 2.22 -5.87 10.61
N THR A 61 1.59 -7.00 10.31
CA THR A 61 2.09 -8.32 10.71
C THR A 61 3.20 -8.86 9.79
N TYR A 62 3.46 -8.18 8.67
CA TYR A 62 4.45 -8.60 7.68
C TYR A 62 5.60 -7.60 7.67
N ASN A 63 6.74 -7.95 8.26
CA ASN A 63 7.88 -7.05 8.40
C ASN A 63 8.54 -6.71 7.05
N ASP A 64 8.35 -7.54 6.04
CA ASP A 64 8.95 -7.35 4.72
C ASP A 64 8.07 -6.58 3.73
N VAL A 65 6.90 -6.10 4.17
CA VAL A 65 6.01 -5.29 3.35
C VAL A 65 6.25 -3.81 3.68
N PRO A 66 6.88 -3.04 2.77
CA PRO A 66 7.20 -1.63 3.02
C PRO A 66 5.97 -0.75 2.86
N ALA A 67 5.03 -0.87 3.80
CA ALA A 67 3.75 -0.16 3.75
C ALA A 67 3.91 1.36 3.70
N HIS A 68 5.01 1.89 4.23
CA HIS A 68 5.28 3.33 4.21
C HIS A 68 5.50 3.89 2.79
N ARG A 69 5.76 3.02 1.79
CA ARG A 69 5.94 3.45 0.40
C ARG A 69 4.63 3.55 -0.37
N VAL A 70 3.49 3.39 0.31
CA VAL A 70 2.17 3.51 -0.32
C VAL A 70 1.47 4.75 0.24
N VAL A 71 1.18 5.70 -0.63
CA VAL A 71 0.54 6.98 -0.28
C VAL A 71 -0.71 7.16 -1.14
N ASN A 72 -1.44 8.26 -0.96
CA ASN A 72 -2.59 8.49 -1.83
C ASN A 72 -2.14 9.07 -3.17
N ARG A 73 -3.08 9.28 -4.09
CA ARG A 73 -2.80 9.76 -5.45
C ARG A 73 -2.17 11.15 -5.51
N ASN A 74 -2.21 11.89 -4.41
CA ASN A 74 -1.61 13.22 -4.30
C ASN A 74 -0.31 13.21 -3.49
N GLY A 75 0.18 12.03 -3.12
CA GLY A 75 1.39 11.90 -2.30
C GLY A 75 1.16 12.10 -0.82
N LEU A 76 -0.10 12.18 -0.37
CA LEU A 76 -0.43 12.41 1.04
C LEU A 76 -0.32 11.10 1.83
N LEU A 77 0.25 11.20 3.04
CA LEU A 77 0.47 10.07 3.94
C LEU A 77 -0.82 9.69 4.67
N THR A 78 -1.84 9.25 3.94
CA THR A 78 -3.13 8.88 4.52
C THR A 78 -3.07 7.63 5.38
N GLY A 79 -2.07 6.77 5.15
CA GLY A 79 -1.87 5.54 5.92
C GLY A 79 -1.14 5.72 7.23
N LYS A 80 -0.77 6.94 7.62
CA LYS A 80 0.05 7.18 8.81
C LYS A 80 -0.57 6.67 10.11
N HIS A 81 -1.89 6.56 10.14
CA HIS A 81 -2.62 6.11 11.33
C HIS A 81 -2.47 4.61 11.60
N HIS A 82 -1.95 3.86 10.62
CA HIS A 82 -1.74 2.41 10.75
C HIS A 82 -0.38 2.06 11.33
N PHE A 83 0.48 3.07 11.55
CA PHE A 83 1.80 2.91 12.12
C PHE A 83 1.79 3.25 13.60
N GLU A 84 2.76 2.71 14.34
CA GLU A 84 2.96 3.09 15.73
C GLU A 84 3.45 4.52 15.80
N GLY A 85 2.58 5.41 16.25
CA GLY A 85 2.88 6.83 16.31
C GLY A 85 2.67 7.53 14.97
N SER A 86 2.20 8.78 15.04
CA SER A 86 1.81 9.58 13.87
C SER A 86 2.97 9.97 12.97
N GLN A 87 4.22 9.83 13.44
CA GLN A 87 5.41 10.24 12.70
C GLN A 87 6.19 9.08 12.11
N MET A 88 5.81 7.84 12.40
CA MET A 88 6.57 6.66 11.97
C MET A 88 6.67 6.58 10.45
N MET A 89 5.57 6.76 9.74
CA MET A 89 5.56 6.68 8.28
C MET A 89 6.47 7.72 7.66
N LYS A 90 6.40 8.97 8.15
CA LYS A 90 7.26 10.05 7.71
C LYS A 90 8.73 9.73 7.96
N GLN A 91 9.05 9.25 9.16
CA GLN A 91 10.42 8.89 9.52
C GLN A 91 10.99 7.80 8.62
N LEU A 92 10.20 6.79 8.31
CA LEU A 92 10.62 5.71 7.41
C LEU A 92 10.89 6.24 6.00
N LEU A 93 10.02 7.10 5.48
CA LEU A 93 10.22 7.71 4.17
C LEU A 93 11.47 8.60 4.16
N GLU A 94 11.65 9.42 5.19
CA GLU A 94 12.81 10.30 5.29
C GLU A 94 14.12 9.51 5.41
N SER A 95 14.08 8.35 6.06
CA SER A 95 15.25 7.48 6.15
C SER A 95 15.68 6.95 4.78
N GLU A 96 14.79 6.98 3.80
CA GLU A 96 15.08 6.58 2.42
C GLU A 96 15.43 7.78 1.53
N GLY A 97 15.61 8.96 2.12
CA GLY A 97 15.93 10.17 1.37
C GLY A 97 14.72 10.85 0.73
N ILE A 98 13.50 10.46 1.12
CA ILE A 98 12.27 11.04 0.58
C ILE A 98 11.84 12.21 1.46
N GLU A 99 11.79 13.40 0.88
CA GLU A 99 11.36 14.59 1.59
C GLU A 99 9.84 14.61 1.78
N VAL A 100 9.39 14.85 3.01
CA VAL A 100 7.96 14.93 3.37
C VAL A 100 7.72 16.28 4.03
N LYS A 101 6.73 17.01 3.55
CA LYS A 101 6.32 18.29 4.12
C LYS A 101 4.80 18.34 4.23
N ASP A 102 4.29 18.69 5.41
CA ASP A 102 2.85 18.74 5.67
C ASP A 102 2.15 17.41 5.31
N ASP A 103 2.79 16.29 5.67
CA ASP A 103 2.32 14.93 5.38
C ASP A 103 2.21 14.61 3.89
N VAL A 104 2.92 15.33 3.03
CA VAL A 104 2.93 15.11 1.57
C VAL A 104 4.35 14.83 1.10
N VAL A 105 4.52 13.84 0.24
CA VAL A 105 5.79 13.58 -0.44
C VAL A 105 6.05 14.72 -1.41
N VAL A 106 7.12 15.51 -1.17
CA VAL A 106 7.39 16.74 -1.89
C VAL A 106 7.63 16.50 -3.38
N LYS A 107 8.40 15.46 -3.72
CA LYS A 107 8.73 15.13 -5.11
C LYS A 107 7.92 13.92 -5.60
N PHE A 108 6.64 13.89 -5.28
CA PHE A 108 5.80 12.72 -5.55
C PHE A 108 5.84 12.30 -7.01
N LYS A 109 5.70 13.24 -7.95
CA LYS A 109 5.67 12.90 -9.38
C LYS A 109 6.97 12.26 -9.86
N ILE A 110 8.10 12.69 -9.32
CA ILE A 110 9.42 12.17 -9.69
C ILE A 110 9.64 10.79 -9.05
N LEU A 111 9.20 10.62 -7.82
CA LEU A 111 9.44 9.41 -7.04
C LEU A 111 8.37 8.34 -7.26
N PHE A 112 7.30 8.68 -7.97
CA PHE A 112 6.19 7.78 -8.21
C PHE A 112 6.64 6.57 -9.03
N TRP A 113 6.43 5.39 -8.45
CA TRP A 113 6.68 4.11 -9.11
C TRP A 113 5.35 3.56 -9.63
N ASN A 114 5.30 3.33 -10.94
CA ASN A 114 4.10 2.82 -11.58
C ASN A 114 4.30 1.32 -11.90
N PRO A 115 3.64 0.42 -11.18
CA PRO A 115 3.84 -1.01 -11.41
C PRO A 115 3.42 -1.46 -12.81
N LEU A 116 2.51 -0.73 -13.48
CA LEU A 116 2.11 -1.06 -14.85
C LEU A 116 3.23 -0.90 -15.85
N THR A 117 4.16 0.02 -15.61
CA THR A 117 5.22 0.35 -16.59
C THR A 117 6.61 -0.03 -16.09
N GLU A 118 6.81 -0.23 -14.80
CA GLU A 118 8.15 -0.44 -14.21
C GLU A 118 8.37 -1.86 -13.67
N LEU A 119 7.34 -2.69 -13.73
CA LEU A 119 7.48 -4.12 -13.37
C LEU A 119 7.77 -4.97 -14.59
#